data_f11109c2a386778e658f94ba4b6fdf0e
#
_entry.id   f11109c2a386778e658f94ba4b6fdf0e
#
_cell.length_a   1.000
_cell.length_b   1.000
_cell.length_c   1.000
_cell.angle_alpha   90.00
_cell.angle_beta   90.00
_cell.angle_gamma   90.00
#
_symmetry.space_group_name_H-M   'P 1'
#
loop_
_entity.id
_entity.type
_entity.pdbx_description
1 polymer ?
#
loop_
_entity_poly.entity_id
_entity_poly.type
_entity_poly.pdbx_seq_one_letter_code
_entity_poly.pdbx_strand_id
1 'polypeptide(L)'
;MFRELLSRWPVVKQFQTGGDGTGPEAMSERTRNLAPRTQGAEVARSVCPYCGVGCGQLVFHKDNKLISIEGDPESPISRGRLCPKGADSYELLTHPNRELKVKYRRPFSQKWESLDIETAMDMIADRVWEAREGSFVEKQDGHTLMQTKAMAHLGGATLDNEENYLIKKMFTGGLGMVCISNQARI
;
A
#
# COMPACT_ATOMS: atom_id res chain seq x y z
N MET A 1 -9.19 57.38 -17.22
CA MET A 1 -9.06 56.13 -18.06
C MET A 1 -7.62 55.66 -18.22
N PHE A 2 -6.68 56.44 -18.79
CA PHE A 2 -5.27 55.98 -18.95
C PHE A 2 -4.51 55.85 -17.59
N ARG A 3 -4.69 56.74 -16.66
CA ARG A 3 -4.12 56.66 -15.30
C ARG A 3 -4.65 55.51 -14.49
N GLU A 4 -5.92 55.11 -14.64
CA GLU A 4 -6.51 53.97 -13.98
C GLU A 4 -5.98 52.63 -14.57
N LEU A 5 -5.70 52.62 -15.87
CA LEU A 5 -5.13 51.45 -16.52
C LEU A 5 -3.68 51.25 -16.05
N LEU A 6 -2.91 52.33 -15.93
CA LEU A 6 -1.53 52.26 -15.42
C LEU A 6 -1.48 51.87 -13.94
N SER A 7 -2.43 52.30 -13.09
CA SER A 7 -2.42 51.94 -11.66
C SER A 7 -2.75 50.48 -11.42
N ARG A 8 -3.31 49.75 -12.43
CA ARG A 8 -3.54 48.31 -12.38
C ARG A 8 -2.36 47.49 -12.75
N TRP A 9 -1.29 48.11 -13.31
CA TRP A 9 -0.05 47.42 -13.67
C TRP A 9 0.69 46.97 -12.41
N PRO A 10 1.10 45.69 -12.27
CA PRO A 10 1.75 45.21 -11.06
C PRO A 10 2.94 46.03 -10.61
N VAL A 11 3.80 46.47 -11.56
CA VAL A 11 4.98 47.29 -11.27
C VAL A 11 4.60 48.66 -10.72
N VAL A 12 3.59 49.34 -11.33
CA VAL A 12 3.10 50.65 -10.87
C VAL A 12 2.47 50.53 -9.48
N LYS A 13 1.74 49.44 -9.24
CA LYS A 13 1.16 49.14 -7.94
C LYS A 13 2.22 48.90 -6.87
N GLN A 14 3.29 48.22 -7.18
CA GLN A 14 4.46 48.04 -6.27
C GLN A 14 5.07 49.38 -5.84
N PHE A 15 5.29 50.30 -6.79
CA PHE A 15 5.79 51.63 -6.47
C PHE A 15 4.82 52.48 -5.61
N GLN A 16 3.53 52.27 -5.75
CA GLN A 16 2.50 52.99 -5.00
C GLN A 16 2.28 52.43 -3.60
N THR A 17 2.38 51.11 -3.42
CA THR A 17 2.07 50.41 -2.18
C THR A 17 3.31 50.05 -1.35
N GLY A 18 4.50 50.18 -1.93
CA GLY A 18 5.78 49.82 -1.28
C GLY A 18 5.92 48.27 -1.12
N GLY A 19 5.02 47.48 -1.68
CA GLY A 19 5.10 46.04 -1.66
C GLY A 19 6.19 45.52 -2.62
N ASP A 20 6.76 44.37 -2.30
CA ASP A 20 7.77 43.73 -3.14
C ASP A 20 7.16 42.85 -4.24
N GLY A 21 5.81 42.72 -4.28
CA GLY A 21 5.08 41.96 -5.25
C GLY A 21 5.24 40.45 -5.09
N THR A 22 5.72 39.99 -3.94
CA THR A 22 5.89 38.56 -3.64
C THR A 22 4.90 38.08 -2.59
N GLY A 23 4.86 36.77 -2.37
CA GLY A 23 4.03 36.17 -1.33
C GLY A 23 2.54 36.52 -1.45
N PRO A 24 1.87 36.93 -0.36
CA PRO A 24 0.45 37.25 -0.34
C PRO A 24 0.02 38.36 -1.31
N GLU A 25 0.92 39.31 -1.60
CA GLU A 25 0.63 40.40 -2.52
C GLU A 25 0.52 39.95 -3.99
N ALA A 26 1.30 38.95 -4.37
CA ALA A 26 1.27 38.38 -5.72
C ALA A 26 0.08 37.43 -5.93
N MET A 27 -0.58 37.01 -4.86
CA MET A 27 -1.70 36.07 -4.95
C MET A 27 -2.95 36.73 -5.55
N SER A 28 -3.55 36.08 -6.54
CA SER A 28 -4.89 36.40 -6.99
C SER A 28 -5.93 36.15 -5.90
N GLU A 29 -7.08 36.77 -5.98
CA GLU A 29 -8.21 36.48 -5.07
C GLU A 29 -8.59 35.01 -5.07
N ARG A 30 -8.59 34.38 -6.24
CA ARG A 30 -8.80 32.92 -6.37
C ARG A 30 -7.76 32.13 -5.58
N THR A 31 -6.48 32.48 -5.69
CA THR A 31 -5.40 31.79 -4.97
C THR A 31 -5.51 31.96 -3.46
N ARG A 32 -5.90 33.16 -2.99
CA ARG A 32 -6.11 33.42 -1.55
C ARG A 32 -7.26 32.58 -0.97
N ASN A 33 -8.27 32.29 -1.77
CA ASN A 33 -9.44 31.52 -1.36
C ASN A 33 -9.27 30.01 -1.56
N LEU A 34 -8.13 29.55 -2.14
CA LEU A 34 -7.84 28.12 -2.25
C LEU A 34 -7.49 27.54 -0.89
N ALA A 35 -8.15 26.46 -0.58
CA ALA A 35 -7.85 25.64 0.58
C ALA A 35 -7.18 24.32 0.15
N PRO A 36 -6.20 23.81 0.88
CA PRO A 36 -5.66 22.50 0.59
C PRO A 36 -6.72 21.41 0.77
N ARG A 37 -6.66 20.37 -0.05
CA ARG A 37 -7.59 19.24 0.00
C ARG A 37 -7.70 18.64 1.41
N THR A 38 -6.64 18.70 2.18
CA THR A 38 -6.55 18.18 3.55
C THR A 38 -7.09 19.12 4.62
N GLN A 39 -7.58 20.31 4.26
CA GLN A 39 -8.10 21.25 5.24
C GLN A 39 -9.33 20.68 5.97
N GLY A 40 -9.26 20.66 7.30
CA GLY A 40 -10.30 20.11 8.17
C GLY A 40 -10.41 18.59 8.12
N ALA A 41 -9.40 17.90 7.58
CA ALA A 41 -9.28 16.44 7.70
C ALA A 41 -8.61 16.07 9.02
N GLU A 42 -9.02 14.94 9.58
CA GLU A 42 -8.31 14.26 10.66
C GLU A 42 -7.11 13.50 10.09
N VAL A 43 -6.09 13.29 10.92
CA VAL A 43 -4.84 12.65 10.51
C VAL A 43 -4.59 11.43 11.39
N ALA A 44 -4.45 10.27 10.76
CA ALA A 44 -3.96 9.05 11.38
C ALA A 44 -2.55 8.72 10.87
N ARG A 45 -1.69 8.19 11.73
CA ARG A 45 -0.38 7.68 11.33
C ARG A 45 -0.47 6.22 10.96
N SER A 46 0.20 5.85 9.89
CA SER A 46 0.25 4.47 9.38
C SER A 46 1.61 4.16 8.77
N VAL A 47 1.75 2.94 8.33
CA VAL A 47 2.95 2.46 7.61
C VAL A 47 2.54 2.08 6.19
N CYS A 48 3.43 2.36 5.24
CA CYS A 48 3.22 2.01 3.84
C CYS A 48 3.04 0.49 3.67
N PRO A 49 1.99 0.03 2.96
CA PRO A 49 1.67 -1.39 2.85
C PRO A 49 2.49 -2.15 1.79
N TYR A 50 3.45 -1.50 1.11
CA TYR A 50 4.07 -2.11 -0.07
C TYR A 50 5.28 -2.99 0.21
N CYS A 51 6.17 -2.61 1.11
CA CYS A 51 7.39 -3.41 1.33
C CYS A 51 7.94 -3.25 2.75
N GLY A 52 8.86 -4.14 3.13
CA GLY A 52 9.48 -4.18 4.43
C GLY A 52 10.33 -2.96 4.83
N VAL A 53 10.45 -1.93 3.98
CA VAL A 53 11.10 -0.66 4.35
C VAL A 53 10.33 0.04 5.47
N GLY A 54 8.99 -0.06 5.49
CA GLY A 54 8.18 0.49 6.57
C GLY A 54 8.13 2.02 6.59
N CYS A 55 8.01 2.67 5.43
CA CYS A 55 7.89 4.13 5.35
C CYS A 55 6.66 4.62 6.10
N GLY A 56 6.82 5.61 6.99
CA GLY A 56 5.71 6.24 7.71
C GLY A 56 4.83 7.07 6.78
N GLN A 57 3.53 7.01 7.02
CA GLN A 57 2.51 7.73 6.25
C GLN A 57 1.57 8.51 7.17
N LEU A 58 1.16 9.68 6.73
CA LEU A 58 0.05 10.46 7.26
C LEU A 58 -1.18 10.18 6.41
N VAL A 59 -2.20 9.61 7.02
CA VAL A 59 -3.47 9.28 6.38
C VAL A 59 -4.49 10.34 6.74
N PHE A 60 -4.87 11.16 5.78
CA PHE A 60 -5.87 12.21 5.94
C PHE A 60 -7.26 11.63 5.63
N HIS A 61 -8.17 11.73 6.58
CA HIS A 61 -9.53 11.25 6.43
C HIS A 61 -10.56 12.25 6.95
N LYS A 62 -11.76 12.19 6.42
CA LYS A 62 -12.91 12.99 6.85
C LYS A 62 -14.19 12.22 6.58
N ASP A 63 -15.12 12.24 7.54
CA ASP A 63 -16.42 11.57 7.43
C ASP A 63 -16.27 10.10 6.97
N ASN A 64 -15.32 9.39 7.56
CA ASN A 64 -14.99 7.99 7.23
C ASN A 64 -14.53 7.76 5.78
N LYS A 65 -14.06 8.80 5.10
CA LYS A 65 -13.52 8.74 3.75
C LYS A 65 -12.05 9.14 3.74
N LEU A 66 -11.26 8.37 3.02
CA LEU A 66 -9.86 8.70 2.75
C LEU A 66 -9.78 9.92 1.82
N ILE A 67 -8.99 10.91 2.21
CA ILE A 67 -8.80 12.17 1.46
C ILE A 67 -7.45 12.18 0.76
N SER A 68 -6.37 11.85 1.48
CA SER A 68 -5.00 11.86 0.98
C SER A 68 -4.11 10.98 1.82
N ILE A 69 -3.00 10.54 1.25
CA ILE A 69 -1.90 9.90 1.96
C ILE A 69 -0.62 10.65 1.60
N GLU A 70 0.16 11.00 2.62
CA GLU A 70 1.43 11.70 2.47
C GLU A 70 2.50 11.04 3.35
N GLY A 71 3.77 11.34 3.10
CA GLY A 71 4.85 10.83 3.95
C GLY A 71 4.86 11.51 5.32
N ASP A 72 5.11 10.73 6.38
CA ASP A 72 5.25 11.24 7.73
C ASP A 72 6.67 11.83 7.95
N PRO A 73 6.81 13.14 8.14
CA PRO A 73 8.11 13.77 8.41
C PRO A 73 8.78 13.25 9.69
N GLU A 74 7.99 12.78 10.66
CA GLU A 74 8.49 12.27 11.93
C GLU A 74 8.90 10.79 11.87
N SER A 75 8.62 10.12 10.74
CA SER A 75 9.08 8.74 10.55
C SER A 75 10.61 8.65 10.61
N PRO A 76 11.18 7.83 11.49
CA PRO A 76 12.64 7.66 11.57
C PRO A 76 13.22 6.98 10.32
N ILE A 77 12.38 6.28 9.56
CA ILE A 77 12.76 5.54 8.36
C ILE A 77 12.79 6.46 7.14
N SER A 78 11.65 7.06 6.81
CA SER A 78 11.47 7.76 5.53
C SER A 78 11.57 9.28 5.64
N ARG A 79 11.38 9.84 6.85
CA ARG A 79 11.44 11.29 7.11
C ARG A 79 10.62 12.11 6.12
N GLY A 80 9.37 11.70 5.90
CA GLY A 80 8.43 12.32 4.98
C GLY A 80 8.59 11.93 3.51
N ARG A 81 9.57 11.10 3.16
CA ARG A 81 9.77 10.67 1.76
C ARG A 81 9.01 9.39 1.48
N LEU A 82 8.38 9.35 0.31
CA LEU A 82 7.75 8.15 -0.23
C LEU A 82 8.26 7.91 -1.65
N CYS A 83 8.46 6.65 -2.01
CA CYS A 83 8.68 6.28 -3.40
C CYS A 83 7.35 6.39 -4.18
N PRO A 84 7.34 6.31 -5.52
CA PRO A 84 6.11 6.41 -6.30
C PRO A 84 4.98 5.47 -5.84
N LYS A 85 5.30 4.22 -5.45
CA LYS A 85 4.31 3.28 -4.92
C LYS A 85 3.69 3.77 -3.61
N GLY A 86 4.54 4.19 -2.65
CA GLY A 86 4.08 4.70 -1.36
C GLY A 86 3.27 5.99 -1.49
N ALA A 87 3.64 6.87 -2.42
CA ALA A 87 2.88 8.09 -2.71
C ALA A 87 1.50 7.79 -3.32
N ASP A 88 1.38 6.67 -4.05
CA ASP A 88 0.14 6.22 -4.70
C ASP A 88 -0.69 5.24 -3.83
N SER A 89 -0.37 5.11 -2.55
CA SER A 89 -1.12 4.23 -1.63
C SER A 89 -2.61 4.58 -1.53
N TYR A 90 -2.98 5.82 -1.81
CA TYR A 90 -4.36 6.27 -1.88
C TYR A 90 -5.15 5.45 -2.91
N GLU A 91 -4.62 5.31 -4.12
CA GLU A 91 -5.26 4.56 -5.22
C GLU A 91 -5.37 3.06 -4.90
N LEU A 92 -4.43 2.49 -4.17
CA LEU A 92 -4.51 1.10 -3.72
C LEU A 92 -5.82 0.80 -2.97
N LEU A 93 -6.32 1.77 -2.19
CA LEU A 93 -7.54 1.61 -1.40
C LEU A 93 -8.81 2.07 -2.12
N THR A 94 -8.71 3.10 -2.95
CA THR A 94 -9.88 3.81 -3.50
C THR A 94 -10.16 3.49 -4.97
N HIS A 95 -9.23 2.81 -5.66
CA HIS A 95 -9.37 2.53 -7.08
C HIS A 95 -10.61 1.68 -7.39
N PRO A 96 -11.46 2.08 -8.34
CA PRO A 96 -12.73 1.39 -8.62
C PRO A 96 -12.57 -0.05 -9.15
N ASN A 97 -11.43 -0.34 -9.76
CA ASN A 97 -11.11 -1.68 -10.27
C ASN A 97 -10.41 -2.58 -9.23
N ARG A 98 -10.38 -2.19 -7.96
CA ARG A 98 -9.82 -3.02 -6.91
C ARG A 98 -10.63 -4.32 -6.81
N GLU A 99 -9.94 -5.46 -6.90
CA GLU A 99 -10.58 -6.77 -6.74
C GLU A 99 -10.87 -7.04 -5.26
N LEU A 100 -12.16 -7.19 -4.93
CA LEU A 100 -12.63 -7.37 -3.55
C LEU A 100 -13.17 -8.79 -3.30
N LYS A 101 -13.13 -9.67 -4.31
CA LYS A 101 -13.62 -11.04 -4.19
C LYS A 101 -12.56 -12.01 -4.66
N VAL A 102 -12.59 -13.21 -4.07
CA VAL A 102 -11.72 -14.29 -4.54
C VAL A 102 -12.14 -14.70 -5.96
N LYS A 103 -11.18 -14.75 -6.86
CA LYS A 103 -11.39 -15.25 -8.23
C LYS A 103 -10.89 -16.69 -8.33
N TYR A 104 -11.77 -17.55 -8.74
CA TYR A 104 -11.49 -18.96 -8.99
C TYR A 104 -11.74 -19.32 -10.44
N ARG A 105 -10.86 -20.12 -11.00
CA ARG A 105 -11.03 -20.67 -12.34
C ARG A 105 -10.89 -22.20 -12.27
N ARG A 106 -11.95 -22.89 -12.65
CA ARG A 106 -11.94 -24.36 -12.70
C ARG A 106 -10.87 -24.88 -13.66
N PRO A 107 -10.31 -26.08 -13.41
CA PRO A 107 -9.38 -26.70 -14.35
C PRO A 107 -9.96 -26.69 -15.78
N PHE A 108 -9.13 -26.32 -16.75
CA PHE A 108 -9.46 -26.21 -18.17
C PHE A 108 -10.56 -25.19 -18.54
N SER A 109 -11.14 -24.48 -17.58
CA SER A 109 -12.11 -23.41 -17.83
C SER A 109 -11.42 -22.13 -18.32
N GLN A 110 -12.10 -21.38 -19.18
CA GLN A 110 -11.71 -20.02 -19.57
C GLN A 110 -12.46 -18.93 -18.79
N LYS A 111 -13.42 -19.33 -17.92
CA LYS A 111 -14.24 -18.41 -17.15
C LYS A 111 -13.75 -18.32 -15.72
N TRP A 112 -13.74 -17.08 -15.19
CA TRP A 112 -13.50 -16.80 -13.79
C TRP A 112 -14.81 -16.72 -13.04
N GLU A 113 -14.86 -17.34 -11.87
CA GLU A 113 -15.97 -17.33 -10.91
C GLU A 113 -15.55 -16.51 -9.70
N SER A 114 -16.48 -15.80 -9.08
CA SER A 114 -16.24 -15.14 -7.80
C SER A 114 -16.71 -16.06 -6.67
N LEU A 115 -15.83 -16.27 -5.70
CA LEU A 115 -16.13 -17.03 -4.49
C LEU A 115 -16.19 -16.09 -3.28
N ASP A 116 -16.95 -16.46 -2.28
CA ASP A 116 -16.81 -15.90 -0.95
C ASP A 116 -15.52 -16.42 -0.30
N ILE A 117 -15.06 -15.70 0.72
CA ILE A 117 -13.76 -15.99 1.33
C ILE A 117 -13.76 -17.34 2.08
N GLU A 118 -14.85 -17.69 2.74
CA GLU A 118 -14.96 -18.95 3.50
C GLU A 118 -14.87 -20.15 2.58
N THR A 119 -15.70 -20.18 1.54
CA THR A 119 -15.64 -21.23 0.51
C THR A 119 -14.24 -21.36 -0.12
N ALA A 120 -13.59 -20.22 -0.41
CA ALA A 120 -12.26 -20.23 -0.98
C ALA A 120 -11.21 -20.78 -0.01
N MET A 121 -11.30 -20.43 1.28
CA MET A 121 -10.38 -20.92 2.31
C MET A 121 -10.56 -22.42 2.56
N ASP A 122 -11.78 -22.93 2.59
CA ASP A 122 -12.05 -24.36 2.69
C ASP A 122 -11.43 -25.14 1.52
N MET A 123 -11.63 -24.66 0.30
CA MET A 123 -11.03 -25.27 -0.89
C MET A 123 -9.49 -25.27 -0.85
N ILE A 124 -8.88 -24.21 -0.31
CA ILE A 124 -7.42 -24.11 -0.14
C ILE A 124 -6.96 -25.09 0.95
N ALA A 125 -7.67 -25.16 2.08
CA ALA A 125 -7.35 -26.04 3.19
C ALA A 125 -7.39 -27.51 2.76
N ASP A 126 -8.42 -27.92 2.00
CA ASP A 126 -8.52 -29.27 1.46
C ASP A 126 -7.32 -29.61 0.58
N ARG A 127 -6.92 -28.71 -0.33
CA ARG A 127 -5.76 -28.91 -1.20
C ARG A 127 -4.44 -29.01 -0.43
N VAL A 128 -4.28 -28.18 0.59
CA VAL A 128 -3.11 -28.21 1.47
C VAL A 128 -3.06 -29.51 2.25
N TRP A 129 -4.20 -29.95 2.77
CA TRP A 129 -4.33 -31.20 3.50
C TRP A 129 -3.99 -32.42 2.61
N GLU A 130 -4.64 -32.54 1.43
CA GLU A 130 -4.38 -33.61 0.46
C GLU A 130 -2.89 -33.68 0.07
N ALA A 131 -2.29 -32.52 -0.24
CA ALA A 131 -0.88 -32.46 -0.64
C ALA A 131 0.06 -32.86 0.51
N ARG A 132 -0.26 -32.47 1.74
CA ARG A 132 0.49 -32.84 2.92
C ARG A 132 0.39 -34.33 3.22
N GLU A 133 -0.82 -34.89 3.30
CA GLU A 133 -1.04 -36.32 3.56
C GLU A 133 -0.34 -37.19 2.52
N GLY A 134 -0.38 -36.79 1.25
CA GLY A 134 0.27 -37.56 0.17
C GLY A 134 1.80 -37.44 0.11
N SER A 135 2.42 -36.50 0.82
CA SER A 135 3.85 -36.19 0.66
C SER A 135 4.63 -35.97 1.96
N PHE A 136 3.99 -36.10 3.12
CA PHE A 136 4.65 -35.91 4.40
C PHE A 136 5.58 -37.10 4.73
N VAL A 137 6.82 -36.78 5.07
CA VAL A 137 7.83 -37.76 5.45
C VAL A 137 8.27 -37.49 6.89
N GLU A 138 7.87 -38.36 7.80
CA GLU A 138 8.25 -38.26 9.20
C GLU A 138 9.73 -38.66 9.40
N LYS A 139 10.13 -39.79 8.83
CA LYS A 139 11.50 -40.34 8.94
C LYS A 139 11.97 -40.88 7.62
N GLN A 140 13.26 -40.74 7.36
CA GLN A 140 13.91 -41.36 6.22
C GLN A 140 15.37 -41.77 6.64
N ASP A 141 15.77 -42.97 6.30
CA ASP A 141 17.14 -43.52 6.58
C ASP A 141 17.56 -43.35 8.05
N GLY A 142 16.61 -43.56 8.98
CA GLY A 142 16.83 -43.44 10.42
C GLY A 142 16.85 -42.03 10.98
N HIS A 143 16.73 -41.00 10.14
CA HIS A 143 16.66 -39.60 10.52
C HIS A 143 15.24 -39.08 10.58
N THR A 144 14.91 -38.29 11.60
CA THR A 144 13.64 -37.57 11.71
C THR A 144 13.67 -36.34 10.80
N LEU A 145 12.74 -36.26 9.85
CA LEU A 145 12.68 -35.22 8.85
C LEU A 145 11.50 -34.27 9.06
N MET A 146 10.29 -34.79 9.36
CA MET A 146 9.05 -34.01 9.57
C MET A 146 8.78 -33.04 8.42
N GLN A 147 8.87 -33.47 7.16
CA GLN A 147 8.87 -32.58 5.99
C GLN A 147 7.80 -32.93 4.98
N THR A 148 7.26 -31.89 4.33
CA THR A 148 6.35 -31.94 3.18
C THR A 148 7.07 -31.41 1.94
N LYS A 149 7.13 -32.21 0.87
CA LYS A 149 7.85 -31.88 -0.38
C LYS A 149 6.94 -31.45 -1.54
N ALA A 150 5.65 -31.80 -1.48
CA ALA A 150 4.72 -31.54 -2.59
C ALA A 150 4.21 -30.08 -2.65
N MET A 151 4.59 -29.24 -1.70
CA MET A 151 4.19 -27.84 -1.66
C MET A 151 5.39 -26.91 -1.67
N ALA A 152 5.24 -25.76 -2.32
CA ALA A 152 6.22 -24.70 -2.34
C ALA A 152 5.55 -23.33 -2.13
N HIS A 153 6.25 -22.42 -1.47
CA HIS A 153 5.84 -21.03 -1.32
C HIS A 153 6.82 -20.11 -2.05
N LEU A 154 6.25 -19.25 -2.90
CA LEU A 154 6.97 -18.16 -3.56
C LEU A 154 6.44 -16.85 -3.00
N GLY A 155 7.26 -16.17 -2.20
CA GLY A 155 6.93 -14.90 -1.59
C GLY A 155 6.97 -13.73 -2.57
N GLY A 156 6.82 -12.54 -2.04
CA GLY A 156 6.82 -11.30 -2.80
C GLY A 156 7.69 -10.21 -2.16
N ALA A 157 8.07 -9.22 -2.95
CA ALA A 157 8.84 -8.05 -2.49
C ALA A 157 8.04 -7.11 -1.59
N THR A 158 6.71 -7.23 -1.60
CA THR A 158 5.78 -6.34 -0.88
C THR A 158 5.30 -6.90 0.45
N LEU A 159 5.88 -7.99 0.91
CA LEU A 159 5.60 -8.56 2.23
C LEU A 159 6.42 -7.82 3.29
N ASP A 160 5.79 -7.48 4.41
CA ASP A 160 6.47 -6.93 5.57
C ASP A 160 7.15 -8.02 6.43
N ASN A 161 7.82 -7.61 7.50
CA ASN A 161 8.56 -8.53 8.35
C ASN A 161 7.64 -9.47 9.12
N GLU A 162 6.49 -8.99 9.56
CA GLU A 162 5.49 -9.73 10.32
C GLU A 162 4.83 -10.79 9.44
N GLU A 163 4.48 -10.45 8.20
CA GLU A 163 3.96 -11.40 7.20
C GLU A 163 4.98 -12.50 6.90
N ASN A 164 6.23 -12.14 6.63
CA ASN A 164 7.30 -13.10 6.40
C ASN A 164 7.52 -14.05 7.59
N TYR A 165 7.44 -13.53 8.82
CA TYR A 165 7.52 -14.35 10.03
C TYR A 165 6.35 -15.32 10.13
N LEU A 166 5.12 -14.88 9.92
CA LEU A 166 3.92 -15.74 9.96
C LEU A 166 3.99 -16.83 8.90
N ILE A 167 4.35 -16.49 7.68
CA ILE A 167 4.54 -17.44 6.56
C ILE A 167 5.56 -18.51 6.96
N LYS A 168 6.72 -18.10 7.45
CA LYS A 168 7.77 -19.04 7.87
C LYS A 168 7.30 -19.94 9.00
N LYS A 169 6.65 -19.38 10.01
CA LYS A 169 6.16 -20.12 11.16
C LYS A 169 5.09 -21.14 10.77
N MET A 170 4.10 -20.72 9.96
CA MET A 170 3.02 -21.59 9.52
C MET A 170 3.51 -22.67 8.55
N PHE A 171 4.21 -22.28 7.50
CA PHE A 171 4.57 -23.22 6.43
C PHE A 171 5.70 -24.17 6.83
N THR A 172 6.76 -23.67 7.44
CA THR A 172 7.84 -24.55 7.90
C THR A 172 7.47 -25.26 9.20
N GLY A 173 7.04 -24.51 10.23
CA GLY A 173 6.78 -25.08 11.56
C GLY A 173 5.48 -25.87 11.60
N GLY A 174 4.39 -25.40 11.00
CA GLY A 174 3.09 -26.05 11.02
C GLY A 174 2.92 -27.15 9.96
N LEU A 175 3.30 -26.88 8.71
CA LEU A 175 3.08 -27.79 7.59
C LEU A 175 4.29 -28.64 7.22
N GLY A 176 5.46 -28.34 7.76
CA GLY A 176 6.71 -29.06 7.43
C GLY A 176 7.25 -28.75 6.04
N MET A 177 6.84 -27.64 5.43
CA MET A 177 7.29 -27.28 4.07
C MET A 177 8.77 -26.90 4.08
N VAL A 178 9.52 -27.45 3.14
CA VAL A 178 10.95 -27.15 2.96
C VAL A 178 11.23 -26.16 1.83
N CYS A 179 10.33 -26.07 0.86
CA CYS A 179 10.46 -25.20 -0.30
C CYS A 179 9.79 -23.85 -0.04
N ILE A 180 10.48 -22.97 0.69
CA ILE A 180 10.02 -21.61 0.96
C ILE A 180 11.07 -20.64 0.45
N SER A 181 10.65 -19.72 -0.43
CA SER A 181 11.50 -18.68 -0.98
C SER A 181 10.77 -17.35 -1.00
N ASN A 182 11.51 -16.27 -0.86
CA ASN A 182 10.99 -14.93 -1.08
C ASN A 182 11.61 -14.34 -2.35
N GLN A 183 10.85 -13.52 -3.06
CA GLN A 183 11.26 -12.96 -4.34
C GLN A 183 12.46 -12.02 -4.20
N ALA A 184 12.42 -11.12 -3.24
CA ALA A 184 13.43 -10.08 -3.13
C ALA A 184 14.70 -10.60 -2.45
N ARG A 185 15.62 -11.05 -3.24
CA ARG A 185 17.00 -11.32 -2.85
C ARG A 185 17.98 -10.32 -3.46
N ILE A 186 17.49 -9.12 -3.69
CA ILE A 186 18.25 -8.02 -4.28
C ILE A 186 18.91 -7.22 -3.16
#